data_b522289b16d04658d6eb4edaed942fc4
#
_entry.id   b522289b16d04658d6eb4edaed942fc4
#
_cell.length_a   1.000
_cell.length_b   1.000
_cell.length_c   1.000
_cell.angle_alpha   90.00
_cell.angle_beta   90.00
_cell.angle_gamma   90.00
#
_symmetry.space_group_name_H-M   'P 1'
#
loop_
_entity.id
_entity.type
_entity.pdbx_description
1 polymer ?
#
loop_
_entity_poly.entity_id
_entity_poly.type
_entity_poly.pdbx_seq_one_letter_code
_entity_poly.pdbx_strand_id
1 'polypeptide(L)'
;MGRLVERVWVLGLFTGPTSVALRDAKSGMRQSAEQRLRSYEQRPLRIALVASSYNYIKDGVALTLNRLVAYLERQGVEVLVFAPVGKVPAFIHHGTVVPVPSVRLPGRPEYRLAFGLPRSTVQRLRAFQPDIIHIALAPDLLGYTAWRVAQSLKIPVVASYHTRYETYLKHYWYVAGLSGLLRYYLRRFYGACREVYVPTQSMVDALLADGLRNNFRLWPRGVDPSHFNPGKRSRLWRAKYGIGESELVVTHVARLVREKQLDTLVATLRLVEAQGIAHRSVIVGDGPERAVLERQLPHAVFTGFLEGEELTEAYASSDIFLFPSDTESFGNVTLEAMASGLPCVCADATGSRSLVAHGRTGYRAKPGCAQEFAYHIATLAHDPRLRRQMGAAARERSLEFPWDGTMARIHGYYKSLLTDTPA
;
A
#
# COMPACT_ATOMS: atom_id res chain seq x y z
N MET A 1 51.35 41.02 23.30
CA MET A 1 50.89 41.21 24.68
C MET A 1 49.80 40.19 24.90
N GLY A 2 49.94 39.12 25.49
CA GLY A 2 50.55 38.79 26.77
C GLY A 2 49.50 38.20 27.65
N ARG A 3 49.55 36.86 27.77
CA ARG A 3 49.47 36.08 29.06
C ARG A 3 48.19 36.30 29.90
N LEU A 4 47.59 35.33 30.51
CA LEU A 4 47.90 34.11 31.25
C LEU A 4 46.57 33.31 31.38
N VAL A 5 46.49 32.00 31.12
CA VAL A 5 46.71 30.82 31.98
C VAL A 5 46.08 30.95 33.38
N GLU A 6 45.11 30.08 33.63
CA GLU A 6 45.24 29.23 34.80
C GLU A 6 44.32 27.99 34.72
N ARG A 7 44.95 26.88 35.08
CA ARG A 7 44.40 25.52 35.26
C ARG A 7 43.51 25.49 36.50
N VAL A 8 42.33 24.89 36.40
CA VAL A 8 41.73 24.24 37.56
C VAL A 8 41.39 22.79 37.20
N TRP A 9 42.13 21.92 37.79
CA TRP A 9 41.86 20.48 37.93
C TRP A 9 40.65 20.32 38.82
N VAL A 10 39.58 19.72 38.35
CA VAL A 10 38.62 19.00 39.22
C VAL A 10 38.62 17.55 38.79
N LEU A 11 39.29 16.78 39.58
CA LEU A 11 39.21 15.32 39.62
C LEU A 11 37.81 14.89 40.06
N GLY A 12 37.28 13.88 39.38
CA GLY A 12 36.47 12.93 40.08
C GLY A 12 35.09 12.66 39.53
N LEU A 13 34.89 11.41 39.11
CA LEU A 13 33.63 10.69 39.05
C LEU A 13 32.82 10.76 37.75
N PHE A 14 33.39 10.19 36.71
CA PHE A 14 32.61 9.38 35.75
C PHE A 14 33.20 7.96 35.74
N THR A 15 32.83 7.15 36.70
CA THR A 15 32.91 5.71 36.57
C THR A 15 31.78 5.31 35.62
N GLY A 16 32.08 5.14 34.35
CA GLY A 16 31.22 4.44 33.44
C GLY A 16 30.88 3.05 33.98
N PRO A 17 29.72 2.49 33.69
CA PRO A 17 29.35 1.18 34.19
C PRO A 17 30.45 0.18 33.83
N THR A 18 30.95 -0.54 34.82
CA THR A 18 31.98 -1.57 34.68
C THR A 18 31.49 -2.59 33.62
N SER A 19 32.44 -3.18 32.89
CA SER A 19 32.15 -4.21 31.86
C SER A 19 31.32 -5.39 32.39
N VAL A 20 31.32 -5.60 33.69
CA VAL A 20 30.50 -6.58 34.39
C VAL A 20 29.04 -6.12 34.46
N ALA A 21 28.76 -4.88 34.84
CA ALA A 21 27.40 -4.33 34.88
C ALA A 21 26.73 -4.31 33.51
N LEU A 22 27.49 -4.07 32.43
CA LEU A 22 27.01 -4.16 31.04
C LEU A 22 26.76 -5.62 30.59
N ARG A 23 27.56 -6.59 31.08
CA ARG A 23 27.33 -8.02 30.83
C ARG A 23 26.11 -8.52 31.60
N ASP A 24 25.92 -8.14 32.83
CA ASP A 24 24.80 -8.55 33.68
C ASP A 24 23.48 -7.92 33.18
N ALA A 25 23.52 -6.66 32.75
CA ALA A 25 22.36 -6.03 32.07
C ALA A 25 21.98 -6.72 30.76
N LYS A 26 22.96 -7.07 29.91
CA LYS A 26 22.73 -7.84 28.67
C LYS A 26 22.26 -9.28 28.95
N SER A 27 22.77 -9.93 30.00
CA SER A 27 22.33 -11.26 30.42
C SER A 27 20.89 -11.25 30.95
N GLY A 28 20.57 -10.31 31.83
CA GLY A 28 19.20 -10.11 32.34
C GLY A 28 18.19 -9.76 31.21
N MET A 29 18.62 -8.98 30.23
CA MET A 29 17.81 -8.66 29.05
C MET A 29 17.58 -9.90 28.19
N ARG A 30 18.59 -10.74 27.93
CA ARG A 30 18.44 -12.00 27.19
C ARG A 30 17.53 -12.98 27.92
N GLN A 31 17.68 -13.16 29.23
CA GLN A 31 16.78 -14.01 30.01
C GLN A 31 15.34 -13.52 30.00
N SER A 32 15.09 -12.22 30.04
CA SER A 32 13.73 -11.66 29.92
C SER A 32 13.13 -11.84 28.53
N ALA A 33 13.94 -11.78 27.47
CA ALA A 33 13.53 -12.05 26.11
C ALA A 33 13.20 -13.54 25.89
N GLU A 34 14.06 -14.44 26.40
CA GLU A 34 13.81 -15.89 26.34
C GLU A 34 12.59 -16.30 27.18
N GLN A 35 12.36 -15.66 28.32
CA GLN A 35 11.20 -15.91 29.16
C GLN A 35 9.91 -15.42 28.49
N ARG A 36 9.96 -14.30 27.77
CA ARG A 36 8.85 -13.83 26.91
C ARG A 36 8.63 -14.78 25.73
N LEU A 37 9.68 -15.23 25.04
CA LEU A 37 9.56 -16.22 23.97
C LEU A 37 8.86 -17.49 24.46
N ARG A 38 9.27 -18.05 25.60
CA ARG A 38 8.64 -19.23 26.22
C ARG A 38 7.16 -18.97 26.57
N SER A 39 6.80 -17.74 26.95
CA SER A 39 5.40 -17.39 27.20
C SER A 39 4.54 -17.36 25.92
N TYR A 40 5.15 -17.03 24.76
CA TYR A 40 4.49 -17.09 23.46
C TYR A 40 4.41 -18.51 22.89
N GLU A 41 5.31 -19.43 23.31
CA GLU A 41 5.20 -20.86 23.00
C GLU A 41 4.03 -21.54 23.75
N GLN A 42 3.57 -20.94 24.84
CA GLN A 42 2.48 -21.46 25.68
C GLN A 42 1.09 -20.92 25.35
N ARG A 43 0.99 -19.84 24.57
CA ARG A 43 -0.29 -19.25 24.13
C ARG A 43 -0.17 -18.63 22.75
N PRO A 44 -1.29 -18.53 21.99
CA PRO A 44 -1.32 -17.84 20.72
C PRO A 44 -0.85 -16.37 20.82
N LEU A 45 -0.13 -15.91 19.80
CA LEU A 45 0.16 -14.49 19.62
C LEU A 45 -1.15 -13.72 19.41
N ARG A 46 -1.33 -12.58 20.08
CA ARG A 46 -2.54 -11.75 20.05
C ARG A 46 -2.27 -10.40 19.41
N ILE A 47 -2.96 -10.12 18.33
CA ILE A 47 -2.83 -8.86 17.59
C ILE A 47 -4.14 -8.08 17.64
N ALA A 48 -4.09 -6.85 18.14
CA ALA A 48 -5.19 -5.91 17.97
C ALA A 48 -4.93 -5.08 16.70
N LEU A 49 -5.71 -5.32 15.64
CA LEU A 49 -5.67 -4.57 14.40
C LEU A 49 -6.67 -3.41 14.47
N VAL A 50 -6.21 -2.18 14.35
CA VAL A 50 -7.03 -0.97 14.35
C VAL A 50 -7.03 -0.39 12.93
N ALA A 51 -8.18 -0.38 12.28
CA ALA A 51 -8.30 0.00 10.88
C ALA A 51 -9.49 0.94 10.65
N SER A 52 -9.30 2.03 9.91
CA SER A 52 -10.39 2.95 9.53
C SER A 52 -11.24 2.40 8.39
N SER A 53 -10.73 1.40 7.64
CA SER A 53 -11.48 0.67 6.62
C SER A 53 -11.10 -0.81 6.70
N TYR A 54 -12.09 -1.68 6.84
CA TYR A 54 -11.85 -3.12 6.96
C TYR A 54 -12.87 -3.95 6.16
N ASN A 55 -14.17 -3.87 6.47
CA ASN A 55 -15.17 -4.74 5.86
C ASN A 55 -16.40 -4.00 5.27
N TYR A 56 -16.50 -2.69 5.44
CA TYR A 56 -17.63 -1.90 4.94
C TYR A 56 -17.44 -1.36 3.51
N ILE A 57 -16.20 -1.44 3.00
CA ILE A 57 -15.82 -1.02 1.64
C ILE A 57 -14.84 -2.04 1.06
N LYS A 58 -14.97 -2.33 -0.24
CA LYS A 58 -14.08 -3.24 -0.98
C LYS A 58 -13.01 -2.40 -1.69
N ASP A 59 -11.97 -2.01 -0.97
CA ASP A 59 -10.80 -1.31 -1.52
C ASP A 59 -9.50 -2.11 -1.30
N GLY A 60 -8.42 -1.68 -1.96
CA GLY A 60 -7.14 -2.39 -1.91
C GLY A 60 -6.54 -2.51 -0.51
N VAL A 61 -6.85 -1.57 0.40
CA VAL A 61 -6.37 -1.61 1.79
C VAL A 61 -7.18 -2.61 2.59
N ALA A 62 -8.52 -2.51 2.55
CA ALA A 62 -9.42 -3.43 3.24
C ALA A 62 -9.17 -4.90 2.84
N LEU A 63 -9.01 -5.16 1.53
CA LEU A 63 -8.68 -6.50 1.02
C LEU A 63 -7.31 -6.99 1.48
N THR A 64 -6.30 -6.10 1.53
CA THR A 64 -4.95 -6.46 2.03
C THR A 64 -4.97 -6.82 3.51
N LEU A 65 -5.66 -6.01 4.33
CA LEU A 65 -5.80 -6.27 5.77
C LEU A 65 -6.58 -7.56 6.03
N ASN A 66 -7.63 -7.82 5.26
CA ASN A 66 -8.38 -9.05 5.38
C ASN A 66 -7.54 -10.30 5.05
N ARG A 67 -6.70 -10.22 3.99
CA ARG A 67 -5.73 -11.28 3.68
C ARG A 67 -4.69 -11.47 4.78
N LEU A 68 -4.22 -10.37 5.40
CA LEU A 68 -3.30 -10.45 6.53
C LEU A 68 -3.96 -11.19 7.69
N VAL A 69 -5.19 -10.84 8.06
CA VAL A 69 -5.91 -11.50 9.15
C VAL A 69 -6.13 -12.96 8.83
N ALA A 70 -6.59 -13.30 7.62
CA ALA A 70 -6.75 -14.68 7.16
C ALA A 70 -5.45 -15.50 7.27
N TYR A 71 -4.33 -14.89 6.88
CA TYR A 71 -3.02 -15.55 6.99
C TYR A 71 -2.63 -15.75 8.47
N LEU A 72 -2.78 -14.74 9.31
CA LEU A 72 -2.43 -14.80 10.74
C LEU A 72 -3.25 -15.87 11.48
N GLU A 73 -4.56 -15.95 11.21
CA GLU A 73 -5.43 -16.97 11.78
C GLU A 73 -4.98 -18.39 11.37
N ARG A 74 -4.61 -18.60 10.10
CA ARG A 74 -4.01 -19.88 9.64
C ARG A 74 -2.69 -20.22 10.33
N GLN A 75 -1.96 -19.22 10.84
CA GLN A 75 -0.73 -19.39 11.63
C GLN A 75 -0.98 -19.51 13.13
N GLY A 76 -2.25 -19.64 13.57
CA GLY A 76 -2.62 -19.75 14.98
C GLY A 76 -2.54 -18.45 15.77
N VAL A 77 -2.48 -17.28 15.10
CA VAL A 77 -2.49 -15.96 15.74
C VAL A 77 -3.93 -15.53 16.00
N GLU A 78 -4.24 -15.10 17.22
CA GLU A 78 -5.53 -14.50 17.55
C GLU A 78 -5.56 -13.03 17.10
N VAL A 79 -6.54 -12.66 16.29
CA VAL A 79 -6.68 -11.29 15.79
C VAL A 79 -8.03 -10.70 16.17
N LEU A 80 -7.99 -9.52 16.82
CA LEU A 80 -9.17 -8.72 17.11
C LEU A 80 -9.10 -7.42 16.32
N VAL A 81 -10.10 -7.17 15.47
CA VAL A 81 -10.12 -6.04 14.54
C VAL A 81 -11.05 -4.96 15.06
N PHE A 82 -10.53 -3.75 15.31
CA PHE A 82 -11.28 -2.57 15.72
C PHE A 82 -11.48 -1.66 14.50
N ALA A 83 -12.69 -1.61 13.98
CA ALA A 83 -12.98 -0.87 12.75
C ALA A 83 -14.42 -0.33 12.69
N PRO A 84 -14.68 0.76 11.95
CA PRO A 84 -16.01 1.11 11.52
C PRO A 84 -16.64 -0.04 10.72
N VAL A 85 -17.95 -0.21 10.86
CA VAL A 85 -18.71 -1.23 10.13
C VAL A 85 -19.87 -0.61 9.36
N GLY A 86 -20.25 -1.23 8.24
CA GLY A 86 -21.48 -0.93 7.51
C GLY A 86 -22.68 -1.69 8.10
N LYS A 87 -23.88 -1.41 7.57
CA LYS A 87 -25.07 -2.24 7.90
C LYS A 87 -24.89 -3.69 7.44
N VAL A 88 -24.25 -3.85 6.28
CA VAL A 88 -23.89 -5.14 5.69
C VAL A 88 -22.41 -5.09 5.31
N PRO A 89 -21.62 -6.13 5.58
CA PRO A 89 -20.26 -6.22 5.08
C PRO A 89 -20.21 -6.18 3.55
N ALA A 90 -19.24 -5.47 2.97
CA ALA A 90 -19.05 -5.37 1.53
C ALA A 90 -18.46 -6.65 0.91
N PHE A 91 -17.89 -7.52 1.75
CA PHE A 91 -17.34 -8.83 1.37
C PHE A 91 -17.21 -9.72 2.62
N ILE A 92 -17.03 -11.04 2.42
CA ILE A 92 -16.73 -11.99 3.49
C ILE A 92 -15.35 -11.64 4.07
N HIS A 93 -15.29 -11.40 5.39
CA HIS A 93 -14.07 -11.00 6.09
C HIS A 93 -13.62 -12.05 7.11
N HIS A 94 -12.35 -12.02 7.45
CA HIS A 94 -11.72 -12.80 8.50
C HIS A 94 -11.58 -11.99 9.78
N GLY A 95 -11.30 -12.65 10.88
CA GLY A 95 -11.13 -12.04 12.20
C GLY A 95 -12.43 -11.65 12.89
N THR A 96 -12.34 -11.49 14.20
CA THR A 96 -13.43 -10.96 15.01
C THR A 96 -13.41 -9.44 14.95
N VAL A 97 -14.45 -8.83 14.37
CA VAL A 97 -14.57 -7.37 14.26
C VAL A 97 -15.30 -6.80 15.47
N VAL A 98 -14.67 -5.84 16.13
CA VAL A 98 -15.24 -4.99 17.17
C VAL A 98 -15.68 -3.67 16.53
N PRO A 99 -16.98 -3.41 16.41
CA PRO A 99 -17.48 -2.19 15.79
C PRO A 99 -17.04 -0.92 16.54
N VAL A 100 -16.62 0.09 15.77
CA VAL A 100 -16.27 1.41 16.29
C VAL A 100 -17.28 2.43 15.76
N PRO A 101 -17.84 3.32 16.63
CA PRO A 101 -18.76 4.38 16.22
C PRO A 101 -18.15 5.28 15.16
N SER A 102 -18.91 5.54 14.11
CA SER A 102 -18.42 6.31 12.96
C SER A 102 -19.57 6.98 12.20
N VAL A 103 -19.25 8.05 11.48
CA VAL A 103 -20.16 8.73 10.54
C VAL A 103 -19.61 8.62 9.12
N ARG A 104 -20.44 8.84 8.12
CA ARG A 104 -20.00 8.94 6.72
C ARG A 104 -19.17 10.22 6.54
N LEU A 105 -18.07 10.10 5.80
CA LEU A 105 -17.20 11.24 5.52
C LEU A 105 -17.92 12.22 4.56
N PRO A 106 -18.09 13.51 4.94
CA PRO A 106 -18.63 14.50 4.02
C PRO A 106 -17.83 14.60 2.73
N GLY A 107 -18.50 14.64 1.58
CA GLY A 107 -17.86 14.66 0.26
C GLY A 107 -17.36 13.29 -0.25
N ARG A 108 -17.22 12.30 0.63
CA ARG A 108 -16.79 10.93 0.29
C ARG A 108 -17.61 9.93 1.12
N PRO A 109 -18.93 9.79 0.88
CA PRO A 109 -19.85 9.01 1.74
C PRO A 109 -19.58 7.50 1.74
N GLU A 110 -18.77 7.03 0.80
CA GLU A 110 -18.26 5.67 0.76
C GLU A 110 -17.25 5.38 1.91
N TYR A 111 -16.60 6.42 2.46
CA TYR A 111 -15.71 6.29 3.61
C TYR A 111 -16.39 6.69 4.91
N ARG A 112 -15.86 6.17 6.03
CA ARG A 112 -16.37 6.43 7.38
C ARG A 112 -15.28 7.05 8.24
N LEU A 113 -15.66 8.06 9.03
CA LEU A 113 -14.80 8.71 10.01
C LEU A 113 -15.16 8.19 11.40
N ALA A 114 -14.22 7.58 12.09
CA ALA A 114 -14.38 7.13 13.48
C ALA A 114 -13.92 8.21 14.47
N PHE A 115 -14.65 8.34 15.59
CA PHE A 115 -14.37 9.34 16.64
C PHE A 115 -13.46 8.81 17.76
N GLY A 116 -12.78 7.70 17.53
CA GLY A 116 -11.89 7.07 18.49
C GLY A 116 -12.49 5.81 19.12
N LEU A 117 -11.83 5.31 20.17
CA LEU A 117 -12.25 4.11 20.90
C LEU A 117 -13.10 4.51 22.12
N PRO A 118 -14.41 4.20 22.14
CA PRO A 118 -15.25 4.39 23.32
C PRO A 118 -14.81 3.49 24.49
N ARG A 119 -15.25 3.82 25.70
CA ARG A 119 -14.85 3.10 26.94
C ARG A 119 -15.09 1.58 26.84
N SER A 120 -16.22 1.15 26.31
CA SER A 120 -16.56 -0.27 26.11
C SER A 120 -15.57 -1.00 25.19
N THR A 121 -15.19 -0.33 24.10
CA THR A 121 -14.20 -0.84 23.15
C THR A 121 -12.80 -0.93 23.76
N VAL A 122 -12.41 0.08 24.57
CA VAL A 122 -11.16 0.06 25.35
C VAL A 122 -11.16 -1.07 26.37
N GLN A 123 -12.28 -1.35 27.05
CA GLN A 123 -12.39 -2.49 27.98
C GLN A 123 -12.20 -3.82 27.22
N ARG A 124 -12.78 -3.96 26.03
CA ARG A 124 -12.60 -5.16 25.20
C ARG A 124 -11.15 -5.33 24.73
N LEU A 125 -10.49 -4.22 24.34
CA LEU A 125 -9.05 -4.23 24.00
C LEU A 125 -8.20 -4.67 25.19
N ARG A 126 -8.47 -4.17 26.41
CA ARG A 126 -7.78 -4.58 27.64
C ARG A 126 -8.02 -6.04 27.98
N ALA A 127 -9.26 -6.52 27.89
CA ALA A 127 -9.61 -7.92 28.16
C ALA A 127 -8.96 -8.89 27.15
N PHE A 128 -8.76 -8.47 25.92
CA PHE A 128 -8.08 -9.25 24.89
C PHE A 128 -6.57 -9.41 25.17
N GLN A 129 -5.96 -8.49 25.91
CA GLN A 129 -4.52 -8.49 26.25
C GLN A 129 -3.63 -8.69 25.01
N PRO A 130 -3.69 -7.81 24.00
CA PRO A 130 -2.88 -7.97 22.81
C PRO A 130 -1.39 -7.80 23.11
N ASP A 131 -0.56 -8.54 22.39
CA ASP A 131 0.89 -8.44 22.43
C ASP A 131 1.39 -7.26 21.57
N ILE A 132 0.64 -6.94 20.51
CA ILE A 132 0.94 -5.85 19.58
C ILE A 132 -0.38 -5.16 19.19
N ILE A 133 -0.33 -3.84 19.10
CA ILE A 133 -1.39 -3.05 18.43
C ILE A 133 -0.86 -2.60 17.08
N HIS A 134 -1.50 -3.07 16.00
CA HIS A 134 -1.20 -2.66 14.63
C HIS A 134 -2.23 -1.64 14.17
N ILE A 135 -1.80 -0.40 13.95
CA ILE A 135 -2.65 0.68 13.43
C ILE A 135 -2.47 0.74 11.91
N ALA A 136 -3.50 0.29 11.20
CA ALA A 136 -3.55 0.31 9.74
C ALA A 136 -4.40 1.47 9.27
N LEU A 137 -3.80 2.38 8.55
CA LEU A 137 -4.37 3.63 8.03
C LEU A 137 -4.00 4.90 8.79
N ALA A 138 -4.54 6.02 8.27
CA ALA A 138 -4.22 7.37 8.67
C ALA A 138 -4.31 7.52 10.16
N PRO A 139 -3.47 8.37 10.68
CA PRO A 139 -3.58 8.86 12.02
C PRO A 139 -4.83 9.75 12.13
N ASP A 140 -6.00 9.09 12.17
CA ASP A 140 -7.27 9.67 12.55
C ASP A 140 -7.46 9.61 14.07
N LEU A 141 -8.62 10.05 14.56
CA LEU A 141 -8.92 9.98 15.99
C LEU A 141 -8.94 8.54 16.51
N LEU A 142 -9.29 7.57 15.67
CA LEU A 142 -9.27 6.14 16.01
C LEU A 142 -7.84 5.66 16.26
N GLY A 143 -6.93 5.93 15.33
CA GLY A 143 -5.51 5.59 15.47
C GLY A 143 -4.85 6.29 16.65
N TYR A 144 -5.14 7.59 16.85
CA TYR A 144 -4.61 8.35 17.98
C TYR A 144 -5.07 7.79 19.33
N THR A 145 -6.37 7.50 19.48
CA THR A 145 -6.90 6.94 20.74
C THR A 145 -6.38 5.54 21.00
N ALA A 146 -6.25 4.71 19.98
CA ALA A 146 -5.62 3.38 20.09
C ALA A 146 -4.16 3.48 20.54
N TRP A 147 -3.40 4.40 19.96
CA TRP A 147 -2.02 4.66 20.36
C TRP A 147 -1.93 5.11 21.85
N ARG A 148 -2.79 6.03 22.29
CA ARG A 148 -2.83 6.45 23.71
C ARG A 148 -3.14 5.29 24.66
N VAL A 149 -4.08 4.43 24.30
CA VAL A 149 -4.42 3.24 25.10
C VAL A 149 -3.22 2.29 25.15
N ALA A 150 -2.56 2.05 24.01
CA ALA A 150 -1.37 1.23 23.94
C ALA A 150 -0.26 1.73 24.87
N GLN A 151 0.01 3.05 24.88
CA GLN A 151 0.98 3.68 25.78
C GLN A 151 0.62 3.43 27.24
N SER A 152 -0.67 3.57 27.62
CA SER A 152 -1.12 3.33 29.01
C SER A 152 -0.96 1.86 29.44
N LEU A 153 -0.99 0.92 28.49
CA LEU A 153 -0.86 -0.52 28.71
C LEU A 153 0.57 -1.03 28.46
N LYS A 154 1.48 -0.16 28.03
CA LYS A 154 2.87 -0.50 27.64
C LYS A 154 2.93 -1.57 26.55
N ILE A 155 1.95 -1.56 25.62
CA ILE A 155 1.90 -2.47 24.48
C ILE A 155 2.62 -1.82 23.31
N PRO A 156 3.51 -2.53 22.57
CA PRO A 156 4.17 -2.01 21.40
C PRO A 156 3.16 -1.70 20.29
N VAL A 157 3.35 -0.54 19.64
CA VAL A 157 2.53 -0.09 18.52
C VAL A 157 3.35 -0.15 17.25
N VAL A 158 2.80 -0.81 16.24
CA VAL A 158 3.29 -0.72 14.87
C VAL A 158 2.23 -0.04 14.00
N ALA A 159 2.67 0.60 12.94
CA ALA A 159 1.74 1.23 12.01
C ALA A 159 2.03 0.79 10.57
N SER A 160 1.00 0.78 9.72
CA SER A 160 1.18 0.61 8.28
C SER A 160 0.77 1.86 7.51
N TYR A 161 1.64 2.27 6.58
CA TYR A 161 1.46 3.43 5.75
C TYR A 161 0.95 2.99 4.37
N HIS A 162 -0.35 3.19 4.13
CA HIS A 162 -1.00 2.69 2.91
C HIS A 162 -1.26 3.77 1.86
N THR A 163 -1.40 5.02 2.29
CA THR A 163 -1.84 6.13 1.43
C THR A 163 -1.08 7.40 1.76
N ARG A 164 -0.61 8.10 0.74
CA ARG A 164 -0.01 9.44 0.88
C ARG A 164 -1.11 10.49 0.99
N TYR A 165 -1.61 10.71 2.20
CA TYR A 165 -2.69 11.69 2.44
C TYR A 165 -2.29 13.11 2.03
N GLU A 166 -1.03 13.48 2.23
CA GLU A 166 -0.50 14.80 1.85
C GLU A 166 -0.57 15.06 0.34
N THR A 167 -0.53 14.03 -0.51
CA THR A 167 -0.68 14.20 -1.96
C THR A 167 -2.14 14.41 -2.34
N TYR A 168 -3.06 13.80 -1.62
CA TYR A 168 -4.49 14.01 -1.83
C TYR A 168 -4.91 15.44 -1.45
N LEU A 169 -4.33 16.04 -0.41
CA LEU A 169 -4.64 17.42 -0.01
C LEU A 169 -4.33 18.45 -1.10
N LYS A 170 -3.39 18.17 -2.01
CA LYS A 170 -3.09 19.05 -3.14
C LYS A 170 -4.28 19.22 -4.09
N HIS A 171 -5.17 18.24 -4.15
CA HIS A 171 -6.38 18.28 -4.97
C HIS A 171 -7.58 18.95 -4.27
N TYR A 172 -7.44 19.32 -2.98
CA TYR A 172 -8.49 19.95 -2.18
C TYR A 172 -8.01 21.30 -1.66
N TRP A 173 -8.19 22.36 -2.46
CA TRP A 173 -7.72 23.72 -2.20
C TRP A 173 -8.09 24.28 -0.81
N TYR A 174 -9.27 23.89 -0.27
CA TYR A 174 -9.77 24.34 1.03
C TYR A 174 -9.03 23.76 2.24
N VAL A 175 -8.20 22.72 2.06
CA VAL A 175 -7.36 22.14 3.12
C VAL A 175 -5.86 22.32 2.88
N ALA A 176 -5.47 22.98 1.79
CA ALA A 176 -4.06 23.18 1.44
C ALA A 176 -3.27 23.90 2.54
N GLY A 177 -3.89 24.86 3.25
CA GLY A 177 -3.29 25.57 4.37
C GLY A 177 -2.97 24.71 5.60
N LEU A 178 -3.61 23.53 5.74
CA LEU A 178 -3.41 22.60 6.86
C LEU A 178 -2.27 21.59 6.59
N SER A 179 -1.64 21.63 5.43
CA SER A 179 -0.63 20.64 5.03
C SER A 179 0.59 20.59 5.98
N GLY A 180 0.99 21.73 6.55
CA GLY A 180 2.08 21.81 7.53
C GLY A 180 1.73 21.12 8.86
N LEU A 181 0.52 21.39 9.37
CA LEU A 181 0.02 20.78 10.61
C LEU A 181 -0.17 19.28 10.44
N LEU A 182 -0.72 18.83 9.31
CA LEU A 182 -0.87 17.42 9.01
C LEU A 182 0.50 16.73 8.96
N ARG A 183 1.49 17.30 8.26
CA ARG A 183 2.85 16.75 8.22
C ARG A 183 3.49 16.67 9.60
N TYR A 184 3.33 17.69 10.43
CA TYR A 184 3.80 17.66 11.83
C TYR A 184 3.14 16.53 12.61
N TYR A 185 1.82 16.39 12.50
CA TYR A 185 1.05 15.33 13.16
C TYR A 185 1.48 13.93 12.67
N LEU A 186 1.61 13.73 11.36
CA LEU A 186 2.09 12.46 10.78
C LEU A 186 3.48 12.09 11.30
N ARG A 187 4.41 13.05 11.33
CA ARG A 187 5.77 12.82 11.87
C ARG A 187 5.74 12.42 13.34
N ARG A 188 4.92 13.09 14.16
CA ARG A 188 4.77 12.77 15.58
C ARG A 188 4.16 11.39 15.78
N PHE A 189 3.10 11.08 15.05
CA PHE A 189 2.39 9.81 15.17
C PHE A 189 3.26 8.63 14.72
N TYR A 190 3.71 8.66 13.48
CA TYR A 190 4.53 7.56 12.95
C TYR A 190 5.89 7.48 13.65
N GLY A 191 6.50 8.61 14.04
CA GLY A 191 7.73 8.64 14.81
C GLY A 191 7.62 8.03 16.20
N ALA A 192 6.41 7.96 16.77
CA ALA A 192 6.13 7.34 18.07
C ALA A 192 5.78 5.83 17.99
N CYS A 193 5.61 5.29 16.78
CA CYS A 193 5.42 3.86 16.58
C CYS A 193 6.76 3.11 16.65
N ARG A 194 6.74 1.85 17.08
CA ARG A 194 7.96 1.02 17.17
C ARG A 194 8.52 0.69 15.79
N GLU A 195 7.66 0.38 14.85
CA GLU A 195 7.97 0.15 13.43
C GLU A 195 6.85 0.73 12.55
N VAL A 196 7.21 1.08 11.31
CA VAL A 196 6.26 1.52 10.28
C VAL A 196 6.42 0.66 9.04
N TYR A 197 5.36 -0.02 8.65
CA TYR A 197 5.31 -0.90 7.49
C TYR A 197 4.91 -0.11 6.24
N VAL A 198 5.76 -0.14 5.24
CA VAL A 198 5.67 0.71 4.05
C VAL A 198 5.68 -0.16 2.79
N PRO A 199 4.84 0.10 1.78
CA PRO A 199 4.68 -0.83 0.65
C PRO A 199 5.91 -0.91 -0.27
N THR A 200 6.72 0.15 -0.38
CA THR A 200 7.83 0.22 -1.34
C THR A 200 9.02 1.00 -0.79
N GLN A 201 10.22 0.70 -1.30
CA GLN A 201 11.43 1.46 -0.95
C GLN A 201 11.32 2.93 -1.39
N SER A 202 10.79 3.17 -2.58
CA SER A 202 10.58 4.55 -3.07
C SER A 202 9.60 5.36 -2.18
N MET A 203 8.66 4.68 -1.50
CA MET A 203 7.81 5.32 -0.50
C MET A 203 8.60 5.62 0.79
N VAL A 204 9.48 4.72 1.23
CA VAL A 204 10.39 4.98 2.37
C VAL A 204 11.24 6.21 2.08
N ASP A 205 11.85 6.27 0.88
CA ASP A 205 12.71 7.39 0.47
C ASP A 205 11.92 8.71 0.47
N ALA A 206 10.68 8.69 -0.02
CA ALA A 206 9.79 9.85 -0.01
C ALA A 206 9.45 10.30 1.43
N LEU A 207 9.14 9.37 2.33
CA LEU A 207 8.85 9.67 3.74
C LEU A 207 10.06 10.22 4.47
N LEU A 208 11.27 9.69 4.19
CA LEU A 208 12.53 10.22 4.72
C LEU A 208 12.79 11.63 4.22
N ALA A 209 12.55 11.92 2.92
CA ALA A 209 12.66 13.26 2.34
C ALA A 209 11.65 14.23 2.97
N ASP A 210 10.43 13.78 3.28
CA ASP A 210 9.42 14.53 4.01
C ASP A 210 9.76 14.71 5.50
N GLY A 211 10.91 14.18 5.97
CA GLY A 211 11.44 14.34 7.33
C GLY A 211 10.81 13.39 8.36
N LEU A 212 10.09 12.35 7.93
CA LEU A 212 9.65 11.30 8.83
C LEU A 212 10.82 10.37 9.13
N ARG A 213 11.03 10.04 10.40
CA ARG A 213 12.11 9.14 10.86
C ARG A 213 11.49 8.03 11.69
N ASN A 214 11.74 6.79 11.32
CA ASN A 214 11.33 5.59 12.05
C ASN A 214 12.10 4.36 11.56
N ASN A 215 11.91 3.22 12.22
CA ASN A 215 12.31 1.91 11.72
C ASN A 215 11.30 1.45 10.65
N PHE A 216 11.60 1.75 9.39
CA PHE A 216 10.77 1.35 8.27
C PHE A 216 11.02 -0.11 7.88
N ARG A 217 9.95 -0.87 7.71
CA ARG A 217 9.97 -2.24 7.19
C ARG A 217 9.15 -2.32 5.90
N LEU A 218 9.63 -3.06 4.91
CA LEU A 218 8.91 -3.21 3.66
C LEU A 218 7.77 -4.22 3.78
N TRP A 219 6.57 -3.75 3.46
CA TRP A 219 5.38 -4.58 3.33
C TRP A 219 4.73 -4.36 1.97
N PRO A 220 5.22 -5.02 0.90
CA PRO A 220 4.63 -4.92 -0.43
C PRO A 220 3.23 -5.53 -0.47
N ARG A 221 2.53 -5.33 -1.58
CA ARG A 221 1.33 -6.09 -1.92
C ARG A 221 1.70 -7.35 -2.64
N GLY A 222 0.74 -8.25 -2.76
CA GLY A 222 0.90 -9.48 -3.51
C GLY A 222 -0.01 -9.56 -4.72
N VAL A 223 0.22 -10.54 -5.54
CA VAL A 223 -0.66 -10.98 -6.61
C VAL A 223 -0.84 -12.49 -6.54
N ASP A 224 -1.99 -12.96 -7.01
CA ASP A 224 -2.20 -14.38 -7.25
C ASP A 224 -1.83 -14.69 -8.71
N PRO A 225 -0.71 -15.35 -8.97
CA PRO A 225 -0.25 -15.63 -10.33
C PRO A 225 -1.01 -16.78 -11.01
N SER A 226 -1.83 -17.52 -10.29
CA SER A 226 -2.74 -18.50 -10.88
C SER A 226 -4.00 -17.82 -11.42
N HIS A 227 -4.44 -16.78 -10.73
CA HIS A 227 -5.59 -15.97 -11.10
C HIS A 227 -5.22 -14.98 -12.24
N PHE A 228 -4.17 -14.18 -12.05
CA PHE A 228 -3.65 -13.27 -13.07
C PHE A 228 -2.51 -13.93 -13.85
N ASN A 229 -2.80 -14.41 -15.06
CA ASN A 229 -1.76 -15.02 -15.92
C ASN A 229 -2.11 -14.91 -17.41
N PRO A 230 -1.09 -14.96 -18.30
CA PRO A 230 -1.30 -14.83 -19.75
C PRO A 230 -2.18 -15.91 -20.36
N GLY A 231 -2.24 -17.09 -19.73
CA GLY A 231 -3.08 -18.21 -20.20
C GLY A 231 -4.59 -17.94 -20.11
N LYS A 232 -5.00 -16.87 -19.44
CA LYS A 232 -6.40 -16.41 -19.39
C LYS A 232 -6.82 -15.59 -20.62
N ARG A 233 -5.93 -15.41 -21.64
CA ARG A 233 -6.29 -14.71 -22.88
C ARG A 233 -7.50 -15.38 -23.53
N SER A 234 -8.56 -14.60 -23.74
CA SER A 234 -9.88 -15.09 -24.20
C SER A 234 -10.28 -14.43 -25.52
N ARG A 235 -10.43 -15.28 -26.57
CA ARG A 235 -10.99 -14.84 -27.86
C ARG A 235 -12.45 -14.41 -27.70
N LEU A 236 -13.20 -15.09 -26.84
CA LEU A 236 -14.61 -14.77 -26.57
C LEU A 236 -14.72 -13.40 -25.89
N TRP A 237 -13.84 -13.10 -24.96
CA TRP A 237 -13.80 -11.78 -24.33
C TRP A 237 -13.49 -10.69 -25.36
N ARG A 238 -12.51 -10.89 -26.24
CA ARG A 238 -12.20 -9.94 -27.30
C ARG A 238 -13.40 -9.74 -28.25
N ALA A 239 -14.03 -10.82 -28.67
CA ALA A 239 -15.22 -10.78 -29.54
C ALA A 239 -16.41 -10.06 -28.87
N LYS A 240 -16.64 -10.28 -27.56
CA LYS A 240 -17.67 -9.58 -26.76
C LYS A 240 -17.54 -8.05 -26.87
N TYR A 241 -16.30 -7.55 -26.95
CA TYR A 241 -16.02 -6.11 -27.04
C TYR A 241 -15.67 -5.62 -28.46
N GLY A 242 -15.91 -6.43 -29.49
CA GLY A 242 -15.65 -6.06 -30.88
C GLY A 242 -14.17 -5.86 -31.21
N ILE A 243 -13.28 -6.55 -30.50
CA ILE A 243 -11.83 -6.46 -30.67
C ILE A 243 -11.35 -7.61 -31.57
N GLY A 244 -10.69 -7.27 -32.66
CA GLY A 244 -10.10 -8.25 -33.59
C GLY A 244 -8.99 -9.07 -32.91
N GLU A 245 -8.77 -10.32 -33.37
CA GLU A 245 -7.81 -11.23 -32.74
C GLU A 245 -6.38 -10.68 -32.75
N SER A 246 -5.97 -10.06 -33.86
CA SER A 246 -4.63 -9.47 -34.05
C SER A 246 -4.54 -7.98 -33.71
N GLU A 247 -5.65 -7.35 -33.31
CA GLU A 247 -5.69 -5.93 -32.98
C GLU A 247 -4.88 -5.65 -31.71
N LEU A 248 -4.04 -4.62 -31.75
CA LEU A 248 -3.26 -4.20 -30.58
C LEU A 248 -4.20 -3.61 -29.53
N VAL A 249 -4.12 -4.08 -28.28
CA VAL A 249 -4.96 -3.57 -27.19
C VAL A 249 -4.08 -2.85 -26.15
N VAL A 250 -4.39 -1.56 -25.95
CA VAL A 250 -3.85 -0.74 -24.85
C VAL A 250 -4.91 -0.63 -23.76
N THR A 251 -4.62 -1.21 -22.59
CA THR A 251 -5.60 -1.24 -21.49
C THR A 251 -5.20 -0.33 -20.34
N HIS A 252 -6.22 0.29 -19.73
CA HIS A 252 -6.15 1.06 -18.48
C HIS A 252 -7.15 0.48 -17.48
N VAL A 253 -6.70 0.24 -16.25
CA VAL A 253 -7.56 -0.33 -15.19
C VAL A 253 -7.46 0.55 -13.94
N ALA A 254 -8.55 1.24 -13.58
CA ALA A 254 -8.62 2.08 -12.39
C ALA A 254 -10.05 2.49 -12.06
N ARG A 255 -10.26 3.04 -10.86
CA ARG A 255 -11.42 3.91 -10.62
C ARG A 255 -11.30 5.16 -11.48
N LEU A 256 -12.37 5.57 -12.14
CA LEU A 256 -12.36 6.73 -13.03
C LEU A 256 -12.59 8.02 -12.24
N VAL A 257 -11.51 8.47 -11.58
CA VAL A 257 -11.44 9.67 -10.73
C VAL A 257 -10.23 10.53 -11.09
N ARG A 258 -10.30 11.84 -10.86
CA ARG A 258 -9.29 12.82 -11.32
C ARG A 258 -7.87 12.49 -10.82
N GLU A 259 -7.73 12.00 -9.60
CA GLU A 259 -6.44 11.62 -9.03
C GLU A 259 -5.71 10.48 -9.78
N LYS A 260 -6.37 9.84 -10.76
CA LYS A 260 -5.76 8.84 -11.67
C LYS A 260 -5.15 9.43 -12.93
N GLN A 261 -5.03 10.76 -13.02
CA GLN A 261 -4.40 11.45 -14.15
C GLN A 261 -5.09 11.14 -15.51
N LEU A 262 -6.43 11.15 -15.51
CA LEU A 262 -7.24 10.77 -16.66
C LEU A 262 -7.04 11.74 -17.86
N ASP A 263 -6.71 13.00 -17.60
CA ASP A 263 -6.36 13.96 -18.66
C ASP A 263 -5.08 13.52 -19.39
N THR A 264 -4.08 13.01 -18.65
CA THR A 264 -2.86 12.45 -19.25
C THR A 264 -3.17 11.16 -20.03
N LEU A 265 -4.07 10.32 -19.54
CA LEU A 265 -4.56 9.13 -20.26
C LEU A 265 -5.15 9.51 -21.63
N VAL A 266 -6.09 10.45 -21.65
CA VAL A 266 -6.75 10.94 -22.88
C VAL A 266 -5.75 11.54 -23.85
N ALA A 267 -4.89 12.44 -23.35
CA ALA A 267 -3.89 13.08 -24.20
C ALA A 267 -2.91 12.06 -24.80
N THR A 268 -2.50 11.05 -24.02
CA THR A 268 -1.63 9.96 -24.49
C THR A 268 -2.29 9.16 -25.62
N LEU A 269 -3.52 8.68 -25.41
CA LEU A 269 -4.21 7.86 -26.39
C LEU A 269 -4.48 8.64 -27.70
N ARG A 270 -4.86 9.91 -27.61
CA ARG A 270 -5.01 10.78 -28.79
C ARG A 270 -3.70 10.98 -29.55
N LEU A 271 -2.56 11.09 -28.84
CA LEU A 271 -1.25 11.18 -29.50
C LEU A 271 -0.89 9.87 -30.21
N VAL A 272 -1.21 8.72 -29.63
CA VAL A 272 -1.00 7.40 -30.26
C VAL A 272 -1.87 7.26 -31.51
N GLU A 273 -3.14 7.68 -31.47
CA GLU A 273 -4.04 7.73 -32.65
C GLU A 273 -3.51 8.68 -33.72
N ALA A 274 -3.06 9.89 -33.35
CA ALA A 274 -2.53 10.89 -34.29
C ALA A 274 -1.23 10.42 -34.98
N GLN A 275 -0.47 9.51 -34.36
CA GLN A 275 0.70 8.85 -34.96
C GLN A 275 0.32 7.72 -35.94
N GLY A 276 -0.98 7.47 -36.16
CA GLY A 276 -1.47 6.42 -37.07
C GLY A 276 -1.29 5.00 -36.52
N ILE A 277 -1.05 4.83 -35.22
CA ILE A 277 -0.88 3.50 -34.60
C ILE A 277 -2.25 2.87 -34.42
N ALA A 278 -2.52 1.84 -35.22
CA ALA A 278 -3.76 1.08 -35.12
C ALA A 278 -3.80 0.31 -33.78
N HIS A 279 -4.76 0.64 -32.93
CA HIS A 279 -4.94 -0.01 -31.64
C HIS A 279 -6.40 0.12 -31.15
N ARG A 280 -6.77 -0.71 -30.20
CA ARG A 280 -8.00 -0.60 -29.40
C ARG A 280 -7.66 -0.17 -28.00
N SER A 281 -8.20 0.95 -27.56
CA SER A 281 -8.14 1.37 -26.16
C SER A 281 -9.23 0.68 -25.34
N VAL A 282 -8.86 0.07 -24.20
CA VAL A 282 -9.80 -0.58 -23.29
C VAL A 282 -9.67 0.06 -21.91
N ILE A 283 -10.78 0.63 -21.41
CA ILE A 283 -10.87 1.30 -20.12
C ILE A 283 -11.72 0.46 -19.18
N VAL A 284 -11.07 -0.15 -18.21
CA VAL A 284 -11.69 -1.01 -17.19
C VAL A 284 -11.86 -0.22 -15.90
N GLY A 285 -13.07 -0.16 -15.42
CA GLY A 285 -13.42 0.53 -14.18
C GLY A 285 -14.60 1.48 -14.33
N ASP A 286 -14.98 2.09 -13.24
CA ASP A 286 -16.09 3.03 -13.15
C ASP A 286 -15.75 4.21 -12.24
N GLY A 287 -16.53 5.28 -12.33
CA GLY A 287 -16.35 6.47 -11.50
C GLY A 287 -17.02 7.72 -12.10
N PRO A 288 -16.99 8.84 -11.36
CA PRO A 288 -17.64 10.09 -11.76
C PRO A 288 -17.13 10.68 -13.08
N GLU A 289 -15.89 10.37 -13.49
CA GLU A 289 -15.29 10.89 -14.72
C GLU A 289 -15.61 10.03 -15.96
N ARG A 290 -16.34 8.91 -15.81
CA ARG A 290 -16.66 7.99 -16.93
C ARG A 290 -17.31 8.69 -18.11
N ALA A 291 -18.39 9.44 -17.90
CA ALA A 291 -19.13 10.10 -18.96
C ALA A 291 -18.30 11.17 -19.70
N VAL A 292 -17.31 11.77 -19.02
CA VAL A 292 -16.36 12.71 -19.62
C VAL A 292 -15.38 11.95 -20.52
N LEU A 293 -14.85 10.83 -20.04
CA LEU A 293 -13.91 9.99 -20.81
C LEU A 293 -14.56 9.39 -22.06
N GLU A 294 -15.79 8.89 -21.97
CA GLU A 294 -16.54 8.34 -23.11
C GLU A 294 -16.70 9.38 -24.24
N ARG A 295 -16.96 10.65 -23.88
CA ARG A 295 -17.00 11.73 -24.88
C ARG A 295 -15.64 12.08 -25.48
N GLN A 296 -14.57 11.94 -24.68
CA GLN A 296 -13.22 12.28 -25.12
C GLN A 296 -12.53 11.16 -25.91
N LEU A 297 -12.92 9.92 -25.69
CA LEU A 297 -12.39 8.70 -26.32
C LEU A 297 -13.54 7.86 -26.92
N PRO A 298 -14.23 8.36 -27.96
CA PRO A 298 -15.43 7.71 -28.49
C PRO A 298 -15.19 6.34 -29.12
N HIS A 299 -13.94 6.02 -29.47
CA HIS A 299 -13.54 4.73 -30.06
C HIS A 299 -13.00 3.72 -29.00
N ALA A 300 -12.87 4.14 -27.74
CA ALA A 300 -12.42 3.26 -26.68
C ALA A 300 -13.56 2.37 -26.18
N VAL A 301 -13.20 1.17 -25.75
CA VAL A 301 -14.11 0.24 -25.08
C VAL A 301 -14.14 0.58 -23.59
N PHE A 302 -15.31 0.87 -23.05
CA PHE A 302 -15.55 1.07 -21.61
C PHE A 302 -16.29 -0.13 -21.05
N THR A 303 -15.58 -1.01 -20.32
CA THR A 303 -16.17 -2.24 -19.80
C THR A 303 -17.03 -2.01 -18.56
N GLY A 304 -16.84 -0.89 -17.85
CA GLY A 304 -17.31 -0.72 -16.49
C GLY A 304 -16.42 -1.44 -15.48
N PHE A 305 -16.92 -1.57 -14.25
CA PHE A 305 -16.23 -2.30 -13.21
C PHE A 305 -16.22 -3.81 -13.52
N LEU A 306 -15.02 -4.42 -13.50
CA LEU A 306 -14.83 -5.85 -13.66
C LEU A 306 -14.16 -6.43 -12.41
N GLU A 307 -14.47 -7.68 -12.10
CA GLU A 307 -13.83 -8.47 -11.04
C GLU A 307 -13.77 -9.96 -11.41
N GLY A 308 -13.04 -10.73 -10.60
CA GLY A 308 -12.93 -12.18 -10.80
C GLY A 308 -12.37 -12.54 -12.17
N GLU A 309 -12.96 -13.53 -12.84
CA GLU A 309 -12.49 -14.04 -14.13
C GLU A 309 -12.57 -12.98 -15.25
N GLU A 310 -13.60 -12.16 -15.30
CA GLU A 310 -13.72 -11.13 -16.33
C GLU A 310 -12.58 -10.10 -16.26
N LEU A 311 -12.12 -9.74 -15.05
CA LEU A 311 -10.96 -8.85 -14.89
C LEU A 311 -9.67 -9.52 -15.35
N THR A 312 -9.48 -10.80 -15.04
CA THR A 312 -8.27 -11.53 -15.48
C THR A 312 -8.24 -11.74 -16.97
N GLU A 313 -9.38 -12.02 -17.60
CA GLU A 313 -9.50 -12.09 -19.06
C GLU A 313 -9.20 -10.73 -19.71
N ALA A 314 -9.68 -9.61 -19.13
CA ALA A 314 -9.39 -8.27 -19.61
C ALA A 314 -7.90 -7.98 -19.68
N TYR A 315 -7.17 -8.25 -18.60
CA TYR A 315 -5.71 -8.11 -18.59
C TYR A 315 -5.05 -9.05 -19.61
N ALA A 316 -5.32 -10.35 -19.52
CA ALA A 316 -4.67 -11.34 -20.38
C ALA A 316 -4.97 -11.16 -21.88
N SER A 317 -6.15 -10.57 -22.21
CA SER A 317 -6.55 -10.29 -23.58
C SER A 317 -6.05 -8.95 -24.12
N SER A 318 -5.29 -8.21 -23.31
CA SER A 318 -4.63 -6.96 -23.68
C SER A 318 -3.17 -7.20 -24.12
N ASP A 319 -2.49 -6.15 -24.60
CA ASP A 319 -1.13 -6.25 -25.13
C ASP A 319 -0.16 -5.23 -24.49
N ILE A 320 -0.67 -4.08 -24.00
CA ILE A 320 0.09 -3.05 -23.29
C ILE A 320 -0.77 -2.52 -22.15
N PHE A 321 -0.21 -2.37 -20.96
CA PHE A 321 -0.86 -1.72 -19.84
C PHE A 321 -0.41 -0.26 -19.72
N LEU A 322 -1.34 0.68 -19.75
CA LEU A 322 -1.11 2.12 -19.63
C LEU A 322 -1.63 2.64 -18.30
N PHE A 323 -0.75 3.23 -17.47
CA PHE A 323 -1.13 3.73 -16.16
C PHE A 323 -0.44 5.05 -15.79
N PRO A 324 -1.02 6.20 -16.12
CA PRO A 324 -0.41 7.52 -15.91
C PRO A 324 -0.53 8.05 -14.48
N SER A 325 -1.19 7.32 -13.56
CA SER A 325 -1.38 7.76 -12.17
C SER A 325 -0.05 7.90 -11.42
N ASP A 326 0.16 9.03 -10.77
CA ASP A 326 1.33 9.36 -9.96
C ASP A 326 1.09 9.26 -8.44
N THR A 327 -0.13 8.90 -8.04
CA THR A 327 -0.54 8.88 -6.62
C THR A 327 -0.47 7.49 -5.97
N GLU A 328 -0.03 6.47 -6.69
CA GLU A 328 0.01 5.11 -6.18
C GLU A 328 1.10 4.92 -5.11
N SER A 329 0.72 4.31 -4.00
CA SER A 329 1.67 3.90 -2.97
C SER A 329 2.40 2.58 -3.32
N PHE A 330 1.74 1.69 -4.07
CA PHE A 330 2.29 0.43 -4.56
C PHE A 330 1.92 0.18 -6.03
N GLY A 331 0.62 0.13 -6.37
CA GLY A 331 0.12 -0.12 -7.72
C GLY A 331 -0.32 -1.57 -7.95
N ASN A 332 -1.36 -2.02 -7.23
CA ASN A 332 -1.89 -3.37 -7.38
C ASN A 332 -2.25 -3.69 -8.83
N VAL A 333 -2.93 -2.76 -9.51
CA VAL A 333 -3.34 -2.93 -10.94
C VAL A 333 -2.13 -3.08 -11.88
N THR A 334 -1.01 -2.42 -11.58
CA THR A 334 0.24 -2.59 -12.31
C THR A 334 0.82 -3.99 -12.06
N LEU A 335 0.80 -4.48 -10.82
CA LEU A 335 1.26 -5.82 -10.49
C LEU A 335 0.37 -6.91 -11.12
N GLU A 336 -0.94 -6.71 -11.18
CA GLU A 336 -1.91 -7.58 -11.85
C GLU A 336 -1.65 -7.64 -13.36
N ALA A 337 -1.40 -6.48 -14.00
CA ALA A 337 -1.02 -6.39 -15.40
C ALA A 337 0.30 -7.12 -15.69
N MET A 338 1.33 -6.90 -14.86
CA MET A 338 2.60 -7.62 -14.94
C MET A 338 2.41 -9.13 -14.80
N ALA A 339 1.58 -9.56 -13.83
CA ALA A 339 1.26 -10.97 -13.62
C ALA A 339 0.52 -11.58 -14.81
N SER A 340 -0.25 -10.80 -15.56
CA SER A 340 -0.92 -11.19 -16.80
C SER A 340 -0.01 -11.12 -18.03
N GLY A 341 1.30 -10.83 -17.85
CA GLY A 341 2.27 -10.80 -18.92
C GLY A 341 2.28 -9.54 -19.78
N LEU A 342 1.77 -8.42 -19.26
CA LEU A 342 1.73 -7.15 -19.98
C LEU A 342 2.98 -6.31 -19.69
N PRO A 343 3.67 -5.75 -20.70
CA PRO A 343 4.59 -4.66 -20.48
C PRO A 343 3.80 -3.43 -20.01
N CYS A 344 4.34 -2.75 -18.98
CA CYS A 344 3.65 -1.65 -18.33
C CYS A 344 4.26 -0.30 -18.73
N VAL A 345 3.44 0.63 -19.22
CA VAL A 345 3.82 2.04 -19.44
C VAL A 345 3.17 2.86 -18.33
N CYS A 346 3.96 3.23 -17.31
CA CYS A 346 3.47 3.83 -16.09
C CYS A 346 4.14 5.18 -15.80
N ALA A 347 3.48 6.02 -14.99
CA ALA A 347 4.12 7.24 -14.48
C ALA A 347 5.35 6.89 -13.63
N ASP A 348 6.44 7.67 -13.72
CA ASP A 348 7.62 7.54 -12.85
C ASP A 348 7.31 8.07 -11.45
N ALA A 349 6.56 7.30 -10.69
CA ALA A 349 6.05 7.62 -9.37
C ALA A 349 6.35 6.52 -8.34
N THR A 350 6.06 6.78 -7.07
CA THR A 350 6.47 5.89 -5.95
C THR A 350 6.08 4.42 -6.14
N GLY A 351 4.87 4.12 -6.54
CA GLY A 351 4.43 2.73 -6.77
C GLY A 351 5.14 2.07 -7.93
N SER A 352 5.10 2.71 -9.10
CA SER A 352 5.67 2.18 -10.35
C SER A 352 7.17 2.01 -10.30
N ARG A 353 7.92 2.88 -9.61
CA ARG A 353 9.38 2.77 -9.45
C ARG A 353 9.82 1.46 -8.84
N SER A 354 9.03 0.92 -7.95
CA SER A 354 9.34 -0.34 -7.27
C SER A 354 8.93 -1.57 -8.07
N LEU A 355 7.95 -1.44 -8.96
CA LEU A 355 7.42 -2.55 -9.77
C LEU A 355 8.06 -2.60 -11.16
N VAL A 356 8.01 -1.49 -11.89
CA VAL A 356 8.42 -1.43 -13.30
C VAL A 356 9.90 -1.12 -13.43
N ALA A 357 10.68 -2.09 -13.87
CA ALA A 357 12.07 -1.92 -14.27
C ALA A 357 12.09 -1.30 -15.68
N HIS A 358 12.44 -0.01 -15.76
CA HIS A 358 12.46 0.76 -17.01
C HIS A 358 13.35 0.10 -18.07
N GLY A 359 12.81 -0.11 -19.27
CA GLY A 359 13.50 -0.78 -20.38
C GLY A 359 13.55 -2.31 -20.28
N ARG A 360 13.08 -2.91 -19.16
CA ARG A 360 13.11 -4.39 -18.97
C ARG A 360 11.70 -4.98 -18.84
N THR A 361 10.87 -4.44 -17.95
CA THR A 361 9.50 -4.94 -17.70
C THR A 361 8.43 -3.99 -18.21
N GLY A 362 8.85 -2.94 -18.89
CA GLY A 362 8.04 -1.84 -19.39
C GLY A 362 8.80 -0.53 -19.31
N TYR A 363 8.05 0.57 -19.38
CA TYR A 363 8.61 1.93 -19.35
C TYR A 363 7.98 2.78 -18.26
N ARG A 364 8.79 3.69 -17.70
CA ARG A 364 8.33 4.73 -16.80
C ARG A 364 8.47 6.06 -17.51
N ALA A 365 7.39 6.83 -17.57
CA ALA A 365 7.32 8.14 -18.20
C ALA A 365 7.15 9.22 -17.13
N LYS A 366 7.61 10.44 -17.43
CA LYS A 366 7.44 11.59 -16.56
C LYS A 366 5.95 11.84 -16.29
N PRO A 367 5.53 11.98 -15.01
CA PRO A 367 4.15 12.26 -14.67
C PRO A 367 3.60 13.48 -15.41
N GLY A 368 2.43 13.35 -16.03
CA GLY A 368 1.78 14.39 -16.79
C GLY A 368 2.32 14.61 -18.21
N CYS A 369 3.39 13.93 -18.64
CA CYS A 369 3.99 14.08 -19.97
C CYS A 369 3.40 13.04 -20.95
N ALA A 370 2.24 13.35 -21.55
CA ALA A 370 1.55 12.47 -22.50
C ALA A 370 2.45 12.05 -23.70
N GLN A 371 3.38 12.91 -24.11
CA GLN A 371 4.32 12.63 -25.20
C GLN A 371 5.25 11.46 -24.88
N GLU A 372 5.82 11.38 -23.66
CA GLU A 372 6.66 10.26 -23.27
C GLU A 372 5.87 8.95 -23.19
N PHE A 373 4.64 8.99 -22.66
CA PHE A 373 3.75 7.82 -22.65
C PHE A 373 3.46 7.34 -24.07
N ALA A 374 3.09 8.25 -24.97
CA ALA A 374 2.79 7.92 -26.35
C ALA A 374 4.02 7.36 -27.08
N TYR A 375 5.21 7.93 -26.86
CA TYR A 375 6.46 7.42 -27.41
C TYR A 375 6.74 5.97 -26.97
N HIS A 376 6.56 5.65 -25.71
CA HIS A 376 6.77 4.29 -25.20
C HIS A 376 5.70 3.30 -25.71
N ILE A 377 4.46 3.73 -25.86
CA ILE A 377 3.41 2.90 -26.48
C ILE A 377 3.76 2.64 -27.94
N ALA A 378 4.17 3.68 -28.70
CA ALA A 378 4.61 3.54 -30.08
C ALA A 378 5.76 2.56 -30.24
N THR A 379 6.77 2.65 -29.38
CA THR A 379 7.91 1.73 -29.36
C THR A 379 7.43 0.27 -29.20
N LEU A 380 6.51 0.01 -28.26
CA LEU A 380 5.98 -1.35 -28.03
C LEU A 380 5.00 -1.78 -29.14
N ALA A 381 4.30 -0.86 -29.79
CA ALA A 381 3.40 -1.15 -30.89
C ALA A 381 4.16 -1.62 -32.14
N HIS A 382 5.25 -0.91 -32.48
CA HIS A 382 6.05 -1.20 -33.67
C HIS A 382 6.98 -2.41 -33.50
N ASP A 383 7.29 -2.83 -32.28
CA ASP A 383 8.12 -4.02 -32.02
C ASP A 383 7.38 -5.09 -31.20
N PRO A 384 6.65 -6.00 -31.86
CA PRO A 384 5.96 -7.11 -31.18
C PRO A 384 6.90 -8.07 -30.45
N ARG A 385 8.17 -8.17 -30.86
CA ARG A 385 9.16 -9.03 -30.19
C ARG A 385 9.55 -8.41 -28.85
N LEU A 386 9.92 -7.13 -28.84
CA LEU A 386 10.23 -6.38 -27.64
C LEU A 386 9.05 -6.39 -26.67
N ARG A 387 7.82 -6.15 -27.17
CA ARG A 387 6.58 -6.18 -26.38
C ARG A 387 6.40 -7.51 -25.66
N ARG A 388 6.56 -8.65 -26.36
CA ARG A 388 6.49 -9.98 -25.74
C ARG A 388 7.61 -10.24 -24.74
N GLN A 389 8.83 -9.84 -25.07
CA GLN A 389 9.98 -9.99 -24.18
C GLN A 389 9.80 -9.22 -22.87
N MET A 390 9.36 -7.97 -22.93
CA MET A 390 9.08 -7.17 -21.74
C MET A 390 7.89 -7.71 -20.94
N GLY A 391 6.85 -8.21 -21.62
CA GLY A 391 5.71 -8.84 -20.96
C GLY A 391 6.12 -10.11 -20.18
N ALA A 392 6.96 -10.95 -20.76
CA ALA A 392 7.51 -12.14 -20.08
C ALA A 392 8.35 -11.73 -18.85
N ALA A 393 9.23 -10.73 -19.00
CA ALA A 393 10.03 -10.22 -17.89
C ALA A 393 9.16 -9.56 -16.79
N ALA A 394 8.05 -8.89 -17.17
CA ALA A 394 7.07 -8.36 -16.23
C ALA A 394 6.40 -9.49 -15.44
N ARG A 395 5.99 -10.55 -16.12
CA ARG A 395 5.43 -11.76 -15.48
C ARG A 395 6.42 -12.37 -14.49
N GLU A 396 7.65 -12.61 -14.90
CA GLU A 396 8.70 -13.16 -14.02
C GLU A 396 8.86 -12.34 -12.76
N ARG A 397 8.98 -11.00 -12.89
CA ARG A 397 9.11 -10.11 -11.75
C ARG A 397 7.89 -10.13 -10.84
N SER A 398 6.68 -10.29 -11.38
CA SER A 398 5.46 -10.35 -10.56
C SER A 398 5.43 -11.54 -9.60
N LEU A 399 6.13 -12.63 -9.94
CA LEU A 399 6.25 -13.84 -9.11
C LEU A 399 7.06 -13.61 -7.83
N GLU A 400 7.82 -12.51 -7.73
CA GLU A 400 8.51 -12.11 -6.51
C GLU A 400 7.54 -11.61 -5.41
N PHE A 401 6.26 -11.41 -5.74
CA PHE A 401 5.23 -10.82 -4.87
C PHE A 401 4.05 -11.78 -4.59
N PRO A 402 4.28 -13.01 -4.10
CA PRO A 402 3.17 -13.89 -3.72
C PRO A 402 2.50 -13.36 -2.45
N TRP A 403 1.16 -13.46 -2.37
CA TRP A 403 0.42 -12.99 -1.19
C TRP A 403 0.91 -13.60 0.11
N ASP A 404 1.07 -14.93 0.17
CA ASP A 404 1.49 -15.61 1.41
C ASP A 404 2.91 -15.19 1.83
N GLY A 405 3.81 -14.97 0.89
CA GLY A 405 5.15 -14.45 1.18
C GLY A 405 5.14 -13.03 1.76
N THR A 406 4.27 -12.16 1.26
CA THR A 406 4.13 -10.79 1.81
C THR A 406 3.49 -10.79 3.20
N MET A 407 2.53 -11.69 3.47
CA MET A 407 1.90 -11.83 4.79
C MET A 407 2.86 -12.47 5.81
N ALA A 408 3.64 -13.46 5.37
CA ALA A 408 4.67 -14.09 6.19
C ALA A 408 5.72 -13.08 6.69
N ARG A 409 6.09 -12.08 5.88
CA ARG A 409 7.00 -11.00 6.30
C ARG A 409 6.45 -10.23 7.50
N ILE A 410 5.17 -9.84 7.47
CA ILE A 410 4.55 -9.11 8.58
C ILE A 410 4.50 -9.99 9.84
N HIS A 411 4.15 -11.24 9.70
CA HIS A 411 4.18 -12.18 10.82
C HIS A 411 5.59 -12.32 11.41
N GLY A 412 6.61 -12.39 10.55
CA GLY A 412 8.02 -12.37 10.96
C GLY A 412 8.40 -11.08 11.70
N TYR A 413 7.94 -9.91 11.23
CA TYR A 413 8.18 -8.63 11.91
C TYR A 413 7.51 -8.57 13.28
N TYR A 414 6.29 -9.07 13.43
CA TYR A 414 5.64 -9.16 14.74
C TYR A 414 6.45 -10.04 15.71
N LYS A 415 6.95 -11.18 15.24
CA LYS A 415 7.79 -12.07 16.08
C LYS A 415 9.09 -11.39 16.47
N SER A 416 9.80 -10.76 15.51
CA SER A 416 11.07 -10.07 15.82
C SER A 416 10.88 -8.91 16.79
N LEU A 417 9.77 -8.17 16.67
CA LEU A 417 9.45 -7.05 17.56
C LEU A 417 9.31 -7.48 19.04
N LEU A 418 8.82 -8.70 19.27
CA LEU A 418 8.64 -9.25 20.63
C LEU A 418 9.92 -9.88 21.19
N THR A 419 10.85 -10.27 20.31
CA THR A 419 12.17 -10.81 20.68
C THR A 419 13.23 -9.74 20.84
N ASP A 420 13.12 -8.63 20.05
CA ASP A 420 14.06 -7.52 20.14
C ASP A 420 13.83 -6.74 21.43
N THR A 421 14.79 -6.83 22.33
CA THR A 421 14.83 -6.02 23.56
C THR A 421 14.91 -4.54 23.18
N PRO A 422 14.14 -3.64 23.82
CA PRO A 422 14.30 -2.21 23.57
C PRO A 422 15.73 -1.78 23.87
N ALA A 423 16.36 -1.12 22.90
CA ALA A 423 17.64 -0.47 23.08
C ALA A 423 17.51 0.73 24.02
#